data_96a5daf30212abc433fb36e562467009
#
_entry.id   96a5daf30212abc433fb36e562467009
#
_cell.length_a   1.000
_cell.length_b   1.000
_cell.length_c   1.000
_cell.angle_alpha   90.00
_cell.angle_beta   90.00
_cell.angle_gamma   90.00
#
_symmetry.space_group_name_H-M   'P 1'
#
loop_
_entity.id
_entity.type
_entity.pdbx_description
1 polymer ?
#
loop_
_entity_poly.entity_id
_entity_poly.type
_entity_poly.pdbx_seq_one_letter_code
_entity_poly.pdbx_strand_id
1 'polypeptide(L)'
;VVMACVMAGIYLWIVDHAARGISIENVLKRYRFAAIIYYVRFLLNGAFFYLCILYLTKKYLLPDKSTFFIGFPLLLLAYLMNQGGLTKRGRVMEGIFWFVLLPLIFVLILSMANLSWDELAVRSWCGREMLNGSILVFALMHPIEFVWFYRGDMKDGPIRMRSFAGLMILFLGVFASTVGSLGKKLTMVDPEPVMSMAQGVAMPGGIMARLDLFLIAFWIVGVFCVFSGYLFYGNESIKHTFSKGRIVGLSLSYGGIYVISPWIMTTFATWIRRYFFVFIYGNLVIGLFFPLILFLMWRKEQKDEKI
;
A
#
# COMPACT_ATOMS: atom_id res chain seq x y z
N VAL A 1 -10.39 11.40 -7.52
CA VAL A 1 -9.77 10.10 -7.82
C VAL A 1 -9.07 10.13 -9.18
N VAL A 2 -9.72 10.48 -10.29
CA VAL A 2 -9.10 10.55 -11.64
C VAL A 2 -7.81 11.38 -11.61
N MET A 3 -7.87 12.59 -11.05
CA MET A 3 -6.69 13.48 -10.93
C MET A 3 -5.58 12.83 -10.09
N ALA A 4 -5.91 12.10 -9.02
CA ALA A 4 -4.93 11.36 -8.22
C ALA A 4 -4.25 10.24 -9.05
N CYS A 5 -4.99 9.53 -9.90
CA CYS A 5 -4.44 8.53 -10.80
C CYS A 5 -3.47 9.14 -11.82
N VAL A 6 -3.80 10.33 -12.35
CA VAL A 6 -2.90 11.08 -13.25
C VAL A 6 -1.63 11.49 -12.51
N MET A 7 -1.75 12.04 -11.29
CA MET A 7 -0.59 12.39 -10.44
C MET A 7 0.31 11.16 -10.19
N ALA A 8 -0.28 10.01 -9.89
CA ALA A 8 0.46 8.76 -9.69
C ALA A 8 1.17 8.30 -10.97
N GLY A 9 0.55 8.45 -12.14
CA GLY A 9 1.16 8.16 -13.44
C GLY A 9 2.36 9.07 -13.75
N ILE A 10 2.21 10.37 -13.52
CA ILE A 10 3.30 11.34 -13.66
C ILE A 10 4.45 11.00 -12.70
N TYR A 11 4.12 10.69 -11.44
CA TYR A 11 5.12 10.28 -10.46
C TYR A 11 5.89 9.05 -10.91
N LEU A 12 5.21 7.99 -11.36
CA LEU A 12 5.88 6.79 -11.89
C LEU A 12 6.78 7.07 -13.08
N TRP A 13 6.34 7.94 -13.98
CA TRP A 13 7.17 8.36 -15.10
C TRP A 13 8.46 9.08 -14.63
N ILE A 14 8.33 9.97 -13.65
CA ILE A 14 9.49 10.65 -13.03
C ILE A 14 10.44 9.62 -12.40
N VAL A 15 9.89 8.67 -11.61
CA VAL A 15 10.68 7.62 -10.97
C VAL A 15 11.41 6.75 -11.99
N ASP A 16 10.71 6.35 -13.07
CA ASP A 16 11.33 5.55 -14.14
C ASP A 16 12.55 6.25 -14.75
N HIS A 17 12.47 7.56 -14.96
CA HIS A 17 13.58 8.33 -15.50
C HIS A 17 14.68 8.63 -14.46
N ALA A 18 14.30 8.91 -13.22
CA ALA A 18 15.26 9.28 -12.17
C ALA A 18 16.07 8.08 -11.66
N ALA A 19 15.44 6.91 -11.47
CA ALA A 19 16.06 5.73 -10.89
C ALA A 19 16.63 4.75 -11.93
N ARG A 20 16.46 5.01 -13.22
CA ARG A 20 16.94 4.09 -14.27
C ARG A 20 18.46 3.90 -14.20
N GLY A 21 18.92 2.66 -14.01
CA GLY A 21 20.32 2.30 -13.93
C GLY A 21 21.02 2.71 -12.64
N ILE A 22 20.29 3.22 -11.65
CA ILE A 22 20.84 3.59 -10.34
C ILE A 22 20.20 2.68 -9.28
N SER A 23 21.00 1.83 -8.65
CA SER A 23 20.54 1.03 -7.51
C SER A 23 20.40 1.94 -6.28
N ILE A 24 19.23 1.88 -5.63
CA ILE A 24 18.99 2.62 -4.38
C ILE A 24 19.95 2.18 -3.27
N GLU A 25 20.42 0.93 -3.31
CA GLU A 25 21.41 0.43 -2.36
C GLU A 25 22.68 1.29 -2.36
N ASN A 26 23.20 1.66 -3.54
CA ASN A 26 24.37 2.52 -3.66
C ASN A 26 24.10 3.93 -3.12
N VAL A 27 22.91 4.47 -3.38
CA VAL A 27 22.47 5.77 -2.85
C VAL A 27 22.42 5.74 -1.32
N LEU A 28 21.82 4.71 -0.73
CA LEU A 28 21.69 4.56 0.72
C LEU A 28 23.01 4.29 1.42
N LYS A 29 23.96 3.59 0.77
CA LYS A 29 25.33 3.43 1.29
C LYS A 29 26.06 4.77 1.40
N ARG A 30 25.88 5.68 0.44
CA ARG A 30 26.46 7.02 0.45
C ARG A 30 25.77 7.91 1.49
N TYR A 31 24.44 7.91 1.50
CA TYR A 31 23.63 8.73 2.41
C TYR A 31 23.07 7.90 3.57
N ARG A 32 23.94 7.49 4.50
CA ARG A 32 23.57 6.59 5.63
C ARG A 32 22.41 7.07 6.47
N PHE A 33 22.25 8.39 6.66
CA PHE A 33 21.12 8.97 7.39
C PHE A 33 19.78 8.67 6.69
N ALA A 34 19.78 8.66 5.36
CA ALA A 34 18.59 8.34 4.58
C ALA A 34 18.16 6.87 4.79
N ALA A 35 19.11 5.95 4.91
CA ALA A 35 18.81 4.56 5.24
C ALA A 35 18.07 4.40 6.57
N ILE A 36 18.45 5.18 7.60
CA ILE A 36 17.78 5.19 8.90
C ILE A 36 16.38 5.75 8.77
N ILE A 37 16.20 6.89 8.08
CA ILE A 37 14.88 7.51 7.86
C ILE A 37 13.94 6.53 7.15
N TYR A 38 14.42 5.90 6.07
CA TYR A 38 13.62 4.89 5.36
C TYR A 38 13.26 3.69 6.24
N TYR A 39 14.22 3.17 6.98
CA TYR A 39 13.98 2.05 7.86
C TYR A 39 12.91 2.35 8.91
N VAL A 40 13.08 3.45 9.65
CA VAL A 40 12.11 3.86 10.70
C VAL A 40 10.73 4.08 10.09
N ARG A 41 10.67 4.80 8.97
CA ARG A 41 9.41 5.04 8.28
C ARG A 41 8.76 3.75 7.79
N PHE A 42 9.51 2.85 7.18
CA PHE A 42 8.98 1.56 6.71
C PHE A 42 8.56 0.66 7.86
N LEU A 43 9.26 0.70 8.97
CA LEU A 43 8.86 0.02 10.19
C LEU A 43 7.51 0.53 10.71
N LEU A 44 7.33 1.85 10.75
CA LEU A 44 6.06 2.47 11.18
C LEU A 44 4.90 2.15 10.22
N ASN A 45 5.14 2.23 8.90
CA ASN A 45 4.15 1.84 7.91
C ASN A 45 3.83 0.34 7.97
N GLY A 46 4.84 -0.50 8.12
CA GLY A 46 4.66 -1.94 8.33
C GLY A 46 3.82 -2.23 9.56
N ALA A 47 4.12 -1.60 10.69
CA ALA A 47 3.33 -1.74 11.91
C ALA A 47 1.87 -1.28 11.72
N PHE A 48 1.65 -0.18 11.01
CA PHE A 48 0.31 0.32 10.69
C PHE A 48 -0.49 -0.70 9.87
N PHE A 49 0.05 -1.21 8.77
CA PHE A 49 -0.65 -2.20 7.95
C PHE A 49 -0.84 -3.53 8.67
N TYR A 50 0.11 -3.93 9.52
CA TYR A 50 -0.05 -5.10 10.36
C TYR A 50 -1.23 -4.96 11.33
N LEU A 51 -1.36 -3.81 11.99
CA LEU A 51 -2.49 -3.51 12.86
C LEU A 51 -3.82 -3.45 12.10
N CYS A 52 -3.83 -2.94 10.87
CA CYS A 52 -5.01 -2.99 9.99
C CYS A 52 -5.43 -4.43 9.71
N ILE A 53 -4.49 -5.33 9.39
CA ILE A 53 -4.80 -6.75 9.15
C ILE A 53 -5.35 -7.40 10.41
N LEU A 54 -4.73 -7.16 11.56
CA LEU A 54 -5.19 -7.70 12.85
C LEU A 54 -6.61 -7.21 13.18
N TYR A 55 -6.86 -5.91 12.98
CA TYR A 55 -8.18 -5.30 13.20
C TYR A 55 -9.25 -5.94 12.32
N LEU A 56 -9.02 -6.01 11.00
CA LEU A 56 -9.96 -6.60 10.06
C LEU A 56 -10.19 -8.09 10.34
N THR A 57 -9.12 -8.83 10.62
CA THR A 57 -9.23 -10.27 10.92
C THR A 57 -10.02 -10.51 12.19
N LYS A 58 -9.79 -9.74 13.25
CA LYS A 58 -10.58 -9.85 14.49
C LYS A 58 -12.02 -9.42 14.30
N LYS A 59 -12.27 -8.35 13.56
CA LYS A 59 -13.62 -7.82 13.36
C LYS A 59 -14.51 -8.77 12.56
N TYR A 60 -13.97 -9.39 11.51
CA TYR A 60 -14.78 -10.10 10.52
C TYR A 60 -14.60 -11.61 10.50
N LEU A 61 -13.42 -12.14 10.83
CA LEU A 61 -13.08 -13.55 10.65
C LEU A 61 -12.91 -14.30 11.97
N LEU A 62 -12.18 -13.76 12.92
CA LEU A 62 -11.76 -14.45 14.14
C LEU A 62 -11.92 -13.59 15.39
N PRO A 63 -13.16 -13.20 15.78
CA PRO A 63 -13.41 -12.25 16.88
C PRO A 63 -12.87 -12.75 18.23
N ASP A 64 -12.96 -14.05 18.50
CA ASP A 64 -12.63 -14.67 19.79
C ASP A 64 -11.13 -14.99 19.95
N LYS A 65 -10.34 -14.86 18.89
CA LYS A 65 -8.93 -15.22 18.94
C LYS A 65 -8.05 -14.07 19.46
N SER A 66 -7.01 -14.42 20.19
CA SER A 66 -6.05 -13.43 20.69
C SER A 66 -5.28 -12.79 19.54
N THR A 67 -4.86 -11.53 19.71
CA THR A 67 -4.03 -10.80 18.75
C THR A 67 -2.72 -11.52 18.45
N PHE A 68 -2.11 -12.14 19.46
CA PHE A 68 -0.89 -12.93 19.29
C PHE A 68 -1.11 -14.15 18.39
N PHE A 69 -2.21 -14.87 18.58
CA PHE A 69 -2.55 -16.04 17.78
C PHE A 69 -2.73 -15.68 16.28
N ILE A 70 -3.40 -14.56 15.98
CA ILE A 70 -3.59 -14.10 14.61
C ILE A 70 -2.27 -13.53 14.05
N GLY A 71 -1.54 -12.80 14.86
CA GLY A 71 -0.37 -12.03 14.42
C GLY A 71 0.85 -12.88 14.13
N PHE A 72 1.09 -13.94 14.88
CA PHE A 72 2.27 -14.79 14.71
C PHE A 72 2.37 -15.43 13.31
N PRO A 73 1.32 -16.11 12.78
CA PRO A 73 1.37 -16.67 11.43
C PRO A 73 1.61 -15.62 10.35
N LEU A 74 1.03 -14.43 10.49
CA LEU A 74 1.22 -13.33 9.54
C LEU A 74 2.68 -12.87 9.48
N LEU A 75 3.31 -12.67 10.63
CA LEU A 75 4.72 -12.29 10.69
C LEU A 75 5.65 -13.40 10.20
N LEU A 76 5.36 -14.64 10.56
CA LEU A 76 6.11 -15.81 10.08
C LEU A 76 6.03 -15.92 8.56
N LEU A 77 4.83 -15.79 7.98
CA LEU A 77 4.63 -15.83 6.54
C LEU A 77 5.35 -14.67 5.83
N ALA A 78 5.28 -13.44 6.38
CA ALA A 78 6.01 -12.29 5.85
C ALA A 78 7.54 -12.51 5.92
N TYR A 79 8.04 -13.10 7.00
CA TYR A 79 9.45 -13.44 7.13
C TYR A 79 9.90 -14.46 6.07
N LEU A 80 9.16 -15.56 5.92
CA LEU A 80 9.47 -16.61 4.93
C LEU A 80 9.44 -16.05 3.50
N MET A 81 8.44 -15.23 3.18
CA MET A 81 8.31 -14.59 1.87
C MET A 81 9.48 -13.64 1.56
N ASN A 82 10.03 -12.99 2.58
CA ASN A 82 11.08 -11.99 2.44
C ASN A 82 12.50 -12.59 2.44
N GLN A 83 12.69 -13.85 2.84
CA GLN A 83 14.03 -14.49 2.85
C GLN A 83 14.64 -14.71 1.46
N GLY A 84 13.83 -14.78 0.44
CA GLY A 84 14.24 -15.15 -0.90
C GLY A 84 14.86 -14.04 -1.75
N GLY A 85 14.97 -12.81 -1.23
CA GLY A 85 15.40 -11.64 -1.97
C GLY A 85 14.36 -11.14 -2.98
N LEU A 86 14.73 -10.09 -3.73
CA LEU A 86 13.82 -9.37 -4.63
C LEU A 86 13.20 -10.27 -5.71
N THR A 87 13.99 -11.12 -6.34
CA THR A 87 13.51 -11.98 -7.45
C THR A 87 12.48 -13.01 -6.99
N LYS A 88 12.72 -13.68 -5.85
CA LYS A 88 11.75 -14.65 -5.33
C LYS A 88 10.49 -13.96 -4.84
N ARG A 89 10.65 -12.81 -4.19
CA ARG A 89 9.52 -11.97 -3.79
C ARG A 89 8.67 -11.57 -4.99
N GLY A 90 9.28 -11.12 -6.10
CA GLY A 90 8.57 -10.76 -7.32
C GLY A 90 7.70 -11.88 -7.86
N ARG A 91 8.22 -13.12 -7.92
CA ARG A 91 7.46 -14.30 -8.36
C ARG A 91 6.26 -14.63 -7.44
N VAL A 92 6.45 -14.52 -6.13
CA VAL A 92 5.36 -14.72 -5.17
C VAL A 92 4.29 -13.65 -5.34
N MET A 93 4.70 -12.37 -5.51
CA MET A 93 3.76 -11.27 -5.75
C MET A 93 2.99 -11.43 -7.05
N GLU A 94 3.61 -11.93 -8.11
CA GLU A 94 2.93 -12.21 -9.38
C GLU A 94 1.82 -13.26 -9.21
N GLY A 95 2.08 -14.33 -8.47
CA GLY A 95 1.06 -15.33 -8.15
C GLY A 95 -0.09 -14.78 -7.29
N ILE A 96 0.25 -14.04 -6.24
CA ILE A 96 -0.75 -13.42 -5.35
C ILE A 96 -1.57 -12.36 -6.09
N PHE A 97 -0.97 -11.62 -7.02
CA PHE A 97 -1.65 -10.60 -7.80
C PHE A 97 -2.89 -11.15 -8.51
N TRP A 98 -2.76 -12.27 -9.23
CA TRP A 98 -3.90 -12.89 -9.90
C TRP A 98 -4.94 -13.44 -8.92
N PHE A 99 -4.48 -14.00 -7.80
CA PHE A 99 -5.34 -14.50 -6.75
C PHE A 99 -6.20 -13.40 -6.11
N VAL A 100 -5.69 -12.18 -5.98
CA VAL A 100 -6.45 -11.04 -5.44
C VAL A 100 -7.27 -10.33 -6.54
N LEU A 101 -6.71 -10.21 -7.75
CA LEU A 101 -7.31 -9.46 -8.84
C LEU A 101 -8.61 -10.09 -9.34
N LEU A 102 -8.63 -11.42 -9.54
CA LEU A 102 -9.80 -12.12 -10.10
C LEU A 102 -11.06 -11.98 -9.22
N PRO A 103 -11.01 -12.25 -7.90
CA PRO A 103 -12.16 -12.02 -7.02
C PRO A 103 -12.59 -10.55 -6.96
N LEU A 104 -11.65 -9.61 -7.00
CA LEU A 104 -11.97 -8.19 -7.01
C LEU A 104 -12.76 -7.80 -8.25
N ILE A 105 -12.31 -8.24 -9.45
CA ILE A 105 -13.04 -8.01 -10.70
C ILE A 105 -14.43 -8.63 -10.64
N PHE A 106 -14.54 -9.85 -10.10
CA PHE A 106 -15.81 -10.54 -9.96
C PHE A 106 -16.80 -9.75 -9.08
N VAL A 107 -16.36 -9.28 -7.92
CA VAL A 107 -17.21 -8.44 -7.05
C VAL A 107 -17.59 -7.13 -7.72
N LEU A 108 -16.67 -6.50 -8.47
CA LEU A 108 -16.99 -5.28 -9.22
C LEU A 108 -18.07 -5.52 -10.27
N ILE A 109 -18.00 -6.62 -11.01
CA ILE A 109 -19.04 -6.98 -12.00
C ILE A 109 -20.40 -7.16 -11.32
N LEU A 110 -20.43 -7.87 -10.18
CA LEU A 110 -21.68 -8.06 -9.42
C LEU A 110 -22.21 -6.74 -8.85
N SER A 111 -21.35 -5.85 -8.38
CA SER A 111 -21.77 -4.55 -7.83
C SER A 111 -22.35 -3.60 -8.88
N MET A 112 -22.05 -3.81 -10.16
CA MET A 112 -22.62 -3.00 -11.26
C MET A 112 -24.14 -3.15 -11.39
N ALA A 113 -24.72 -4.27 -10.91
CA ALA A 113 -26.16 -4.48 -10.91
C ALA A 113 -26.92 -3.49 -10.02
N ASN A 114 -26.26 -2.98 -8.96
CA ASN A 114 -26.83 -2.06 -7.99
C ASN A 114 -26.32 -0.61 -8.18
N LEU A 115 -25.71 -0.30 -9.30
CA LEU A 115 -25.06 0.98 -9.55
C LEU A 115 -26.08 2.07 -9.90
N SER A 116 -26.12 3.14 -9.11
CA SER A 116 -26.88 4.36 -9.41
C SER A 116 -25.97 5.39 -10.07
N TRP A 117 -26.18 5.64 -11.36
CA TRP A 117 -25.41 6.61 -12.14
C TRP A 117 -25.59 8.06 -11.65
N ASP A 118 -26.76 8.40 -11.10
CA ASP A 118 -27.06 9.72 -10.55
C ASP A 118 -26.16 10.07 -9.35
N GLU A 119 -25.76 9.08 -8.57
CA GLU A 119 -24.83 9.26 -7.46
C GLU A 119 -23.39 9.54 -7.93
N LEU A 120 -23.03 9.15 -9.12
CA LEU A 120 -21.71 9.45 -9.73
C LEU A 120 -21.66 10.83 -10.38
N ALA A 121 -22.81 11.46 -10.65
CA ALA A 121 -22.85 12.76 -11.29
C ALA A 121 -22.21 13.85 -10.43
N VAL A 122 -21.31 14.64 -11.03
CA VAL A 122 -20.68 15.80 -10.37
C VAL A 122 -21.63 16.97 -10.47
N ARG A 123 -22.28 17.32 -9.34
CA ARG A 123 -23.27 18.42 -9.30
C ARG A 123 -22.67 19.80 -9.11
N SER A 124 -21.48 19.90 -8.54
CA SER A 124 -20.76 21.15 -8.32
C SER A 124 -19.26 20.95 -8.48
N TRP A 125 -18.60 21.92 -9.09
CA TRP A 125 -17.15 21.92 -9.29
C TRP A 125 -16.52 22.92 -8.31
N CYS A 126 -15.95 22.43 -7.21
CA CYS A 126 -15.12 23.23 -6.33
C CYS A 126 -13.65 22.82 -6.52
N GLY A 127 -12.88 23.61 -7.23
CA GLY A 127 -11.50 23.28 -7.59
C GLY A 127 -10.60 23.01 -6.39
N ARG A 128 -10.79 23.74 -5.29
CA ARG A 128 -10.00 23.56 -4.05
C ARG A 128 -10.29 22.22 -3.38
N GLU A 129 -11.54 21.83 -3.27
CA GLU A 129 -11.93 20.56 -2.66
C GLU A 129 -11.50 19.36 -3.51
N MET A 130 -11.62 19.49 -4.83
CA MET A 130 -11.13 18.49 -5.78
C MET A 130 -9.63 18.29 -5.67
N LEU A 131 -8.86 19.38 -5.57
CA LEU A 131 -7.41 19.32 -5.41
C LEU A 131 -7.02 18.65 -4.09
N ASN A 132 -7.62 19.07 -2.97
CA ASN A 132 -7.36 18.50 -1.64
C ASN A 132 -7.69 17.01 -1.59
N GLY A 133 -8.85 16.61 -2.12
CA GLY A 133 -9.24 15.20 -2.21
C GLY A 133 -8.30 14.40 -3.12
N SER A 134 -7.84 14.98 -4.22
CA SER A 134 -6.89 14.32 -5.12
C SER A 134 -5.52 14.11 -4.47
N ILE A 135 -5.02 15.09 -3.73
CA ILE A 135 -3.77 15.00 -2.98
C ILE A 135 -3.89 13.92 -1.89
N LEU A 136 -5.01 13.86 -1.18
CA LEU A 136 -5.25 12.83 -0.17
C LEU A 136 -5.25 11.42 -0.76
N VAL A 137 -5.98 11.22 -1.87
CA VAL A 137 -6.03 9.92 -2.56
C VAL A 137 -4.65 9.56 -3.11
N PHE A 138 -3.91 10.51 -3.68
CA PHE A 138 -2.55 10.28 -4.14
C PHE A 138 -1.61 9.91 -2.98
N ALA A 139 -1.75 10.57 -1.84
CA ALA A 139 -0.98 10.25 -0.64
C ALA A 139 -1.27 8.84 -0.09
N LEU A 140 -2.50 8.34 -0.24
CA LEU A 140 -2.86 6.95 0.08
C LEU A 140 -2.19 5.93 -0.85
N MET A 141 -1.81 6.34 -2.06
CA MET A 141 -1.06 5.50 -3.00
C MET A 141 0.45 5.45 -2.70
N HIS A 142 0.90 5.91 -1.53
CA HIS A 142 2.32 5.94 -1.17
C HIS A 142 3.09 4.61 -1.31
N PRO A 143 2.50 3.39 -1.26
CA PRO A 143 3.24 2.16 -1.56
C PRO A 143 3.85 2.12 -2.97
N ILE A 144 3.44 3.01 -3.87
CA ILE A 144 4.07 3.20 -5.20
C ILE A 144 5.58 3.52 -5.08
N GLU A 145 6.02 4.02 -3.94
CA GLU A 145 7.43 4.29 -3.63
C GLU A 145 8.33 3.05 -3.69
N PHE A 146 7.78 1.85 -3.53
CA PHE A 146 8.54 0.61 -3.67
C PHE A 146 9.26 0.52 -5.03
N VAL A 147 8.75 1.21 -6.03
CA VAL A 147 9.37 1.30 -7.36
C VAL A 147 10.81 1.81 -7.28
N TRP A 148 11.12 2.73 -6.37
CA TRP A 148 12.49 3.22 -6.17
C TRP A 148 13.46 2.10 -5.81
N PHE A 149 13.01 1.10 -5.05
CA PHE A 149 13.84 0.01 -4.54
C PHE A 149 14.13 -1.08 -5.56
N TYR A 150 13.29 -1.27 -6.57
CA TYR A 150 13.52 -2.32 -7.55
C TYR A 150 13.82 -1.78 -8.95
N ARG A 151 13.59 -0.47 -9.21
CA ARG A 151 13.77 0.07 -10.56
C ARG A 151 15.22 -0.01 -11.05
N GLY A 152 16.20 0.22 -10.18
CA GLY A 152 17.61 0.14 -10.53
C GLY A 152 18.08 -1.25 -10.93
N ASP A 153 17.43 -2.29 -10.40
CA ASP A 153 17.77 -3.69 -10.65
C ASP A 153 17.01 -4.28 -11.85
N MET A 154 16.05 -3.54 -12.41
CA MET A 154 15.35 -3.96 -13.64
C MET A 154 16.28 -3.82 -14.84
N LYS A 155 16.54 -4.95 -15.50
CA LYS A 155 17.45 -5.02 -16.67
C LYS A 155 16.83 -4.47 -17.95
N ASP A 156 15.49 -4.54 -18.09
CA ASP A 156 14.80 -4.32 -19.35
C ASP A 156 13.83 -3.14 -19.30
N GLY A 157 14.04 -2.19 -20.22
CA GLY A 157 13.07 -1.21 -20.68
C GLY A 157 12.40 -0.29 -19.62
N PRO A 158 11.52 0.58 -20.07
CA PRO A 158 10.75 1.44 -19.19
C PRO A 158 9.65 0.66 -18.46
N ILE A 159 9.16 1.20 -17.33
CA ILE A 159 7.97 0.68 -16.64
C ILE A 159 6.82 0.62 -17.63
N ARG A 160 6.12 -0.51 -17.69
CA ARG A 160 4.97 -0.70 -18.60
C ARG A 160 3.78 0.13 -18.11
N MET A 161 3.67 1.36 -18.58
CA MET A 161 2.58 2.28 -18.21
C MET A 161 1.18 1.72 -18.55
N ARG A 162 1.07 0.80 -19.52
CA ARG A 162 -0.21 0.10 -19.81
C ARG A 162 -0.69 -0.74 -18.61
N SER A 163 0.21 -1.46 -17.94
CA SER A 163 -0.15 -2.25 -16.75
C SER A 163 -0.58 -1.34 -15.59
N PHE A 164 0.12 -0.22 -15.41
CA PHE A 164 -0.27 0.78 -14.44
C PHE A 164 -1.66 1.38 -14.75
N ALA A 165 -1.92 1.74 -16.01
CA ALA A 165 -3.23 2.25 -16.43
C ALA A 165 -4.36 1.24 -16.15
N GLY A 166 -4.13 -0.06 -16.39
CA GLY A 166 -5.09 -1.11 -16.03
C GLY A 166 -5.41 -1.15 -14.54
N LEU A 167 -4.40 -1.03 -13.67
CA LEU A 167 -4.61 -0.94 -12.22
C LEU A 167 -5.37 0.33 -11.82
N MET A 168 -5.11 1.46 -12.46
CA MET A 168 -5.85 2.70 -12.20
C MET A 168 -7.31 2.62 -12.63
N ILE A 169 -7.60 1.98 -13.75
CA ILE A 169 -9.00 1.72 -14.19
C ILE A 169 -9.71 0.84 -13.15
N LEU A 170 -9.05 -0.20 -12.65
CA LEU A 170 -9.61 -1.05 -11.60
C LEU A 170 -9.89 -0.25 -10.31
N PHE A 171 -8.95 0.59 -9.89
CA PHE A 171 -9.11 1.46 -8.73
C PHE A 171 -10.28 2.43 -8.88
N LEU A 172 -10.42 3.04 -10.09
CA LEU A 172 -11.58 3.87 -10.43
C LEU A 172 -12.88 3.07 -10.41
N GLY A 173 -12.85 1.82 -10.86
CA GLY A 173 -13.99 0.89 -10.80
C GLY A 173 -14.44 0.64 -9.36
N VAL A 174 -13.51 0.33 -8.45
CA VAL A 174 -13.82 0.15 -7.01
C VAL A 174 -14.47 1.40 -6.43
N PHE A 175 -13.89 2.57 -6.71
CA PHE A 175 -14.43 3.83 -6.23
C PHE A 175 -15.84 4.12 -6.77
N ALA A 176 -16.03 3.98 -8.07
CA ALA A 176 -17.31 4.20 -8.72
C ALA A 176 -18.38 3.22 -8.22
N SER A 177 -18.04 1.94 -8.08
CA SER A 177 -18.96 0.94 -7.55
C SER A 177 -19.34 1.23 -6.09
N THR A 178 -18.38 1.65 -5.27
CA THR A 178 -18.66 2.00 -3.86
C THR A 178 -19.61 3.19 -3.76
N VAL A 179 -19.30 4.29 -4.46
CA VAL A 179 -20.14 5.50 -4.43
C VAL A 179 -21.49 5.26 -5.10
N GLY A 180 -21.51 4.55 -6.23
CA GLY A 180 -22.74 4.29 -6.98
C GLY A 180 -23.69 3.32 -6.29
N SER A 181 -23.17 2.36 -5.49
CA SER A 181 -24.00 1.39 -4.76
C SER A 181 -24.50 1.93 -3.41
N LEU A 182 -23.66 2.65 -2.67
CA LEU A 182 -24.01 3.17 -1.33
C LEU A 182 -24.59 4.58 -1.36
N GLY A 183 -24.32 5.33 -2.42
CA GLY A 183 -24.58 6.77 -2.49
C GLY A 183 -23.52 7.60 -1.77
N LYS A 184 -23.41 8.88 -2.15
CA LYS A 184 -22.40 9.82 -1.62
C LYS A 184 -22.46 9.99 -0.12
N LYS A 185 -23.68 10.16 0.44
CA LYS A 185 -23.85 10.43 1.87
C LYS A 185 -23.37 9.29 2.74
N LEU A 186 -23.76 8.05 2.41
CA LEU A 186 -23.36 6.87 3.17
C LEU A 186 -21.85 6.60 3.02
N THR A 187 -21.32 6.73 1.81
CA THR A 187 -19.87 6.56 1.55
C THR A 187 -19.01 7.54 2.38
N MET A 188 -19.49 8.76 2.65
CA MET A 188 -18.76 9.74 3.46
C MET A 188 -18.77 9.44 4.96
N VAL A 189 -19.81 8.81 5.45
CA VAL A 189 -20.02 8.58 6.90
C VAL A 189 -19.54 7.19 7.32
N ASP A 190 -19.60 6.23 6.41
CA ASP A 190 -19.20 4.86 6.66
C ASP A 190 -17.67 4.76 6.84
N PRO A 191 -17.18 4.19 7.94
CA PRO A 191 -15.74 3.99 8.16
C PRO A 191 -15.12 2.96 7.21
N GLU A 192 -15.92 2.07 6.62
CA GLU A 192 -15.47 0.95 5.77
C GLU A 192 -16.36 0.77 4.53
N PRO A 193 -16.52 1.82 3.68
CA PRO A 193 -17.54 1.84 2.63
C PRO A 193 -17.37 0.74 1.59
N VAL A 194 -16.14 0.30 1.30
CA VAL A 194 -15.87 -0.82 0.37
C VAL A 194 -16.41 -2.13 0.92
N MET A 195 -16.31 -2.34 2.24
CA MET A 195 -16.85 -3.54 2.90
C MET A 195 -18.37 -3.52 2.91
N SER A 196 -18.97 -2.38 3.20
CA SER A 196 -20.43 -2.21 3.18
C SER A 196 -21.01 -2.39 1.77
N MET A 197 -20.30 -1.89 0.73
CA MET A 197 -20.67 -2.19 -0.66
C MET A 197 -20.66 -3.71 -0.92
N ALA A 198 -19.60 -4.39 -0.49
CA ALA A 198 -19.49 -5.83 -0.71
C ALA A 198 -20.57 -6.66 0.00
N GLN A 199 -20.98 -6.21 1.19
CA GLN A 199 -22.08 -6.82 1.93
C GLN A 199 -23.44 -6.64 1.24
N GLY A 200 -23.62 -5.53 0.51
CA GLY A 200 -24.81 -5.25 -0.29
C GLY A 200 -24.89 -6.01 -1.61
N VAL A 201 -23.81 -6.69 -2.03
CA VAL A 201 -23.81 -7.48 -3.27
C VAL A 201 -24.46 -8.84 -3.02
N ALA A 202 -25.65 -9.05 -3.60
CA ALA A 202 -26.35 -10.34 -3.56
C ALA A 202 -26.05 -11.14 -4.83
N MET A 203 -25.77 -12.44 -4.68
CA MET A 203 -25.72 -13.35 -5.82
C MET A 203 -27.11 -13.78 -6.25
N PRO A 204 -27.39 -13.80 -7.56
CA PRO A 204 -28.63 -14.41 -8.07
C PRO A 204 -28.76 -15.86 -7.57
N GLY A 205 -29.93 -16.19 -7.02
CA GLY A 205 -30.21 -17.54 -6.52
C GLY A 205 -29.76 -17.86 -5.10
N GLY A 206 -29.22 -16.89 -4.34
CA GLY A 206 -28.87 -17.12 -2.92
C GLY A 206 -27.72 -18.12 -2.67
N ILE A 207 -26.97 -18.48 -3.70
CA ILE A 207 -25.95 -19.55 -3.68
C ILE A 207 -24.77 -19.22 -2.74
N MET A 208 -24.47 -17.94 -2.56
CA MET A 208 -23.48 -17.46 -1.59
C MET A 208 -24.08 -16.34 -0.74
N ALA A 209 -24.61 -16.69 0.41
CA ALA A 209 -25.19 -15.72 1.35
C ALA A 209 -24.15 -14.76 1.96
N ARG A 210 -22.85 -15.07 1.84
CA ARG A 210 -21.75 -14.31 2.47
C ARG A 210 -20.55 -14.12 1.55
N LEU A 211 -20.77 -13.43 0.45
CA LEU A 211 -19.72 -13.05 -0.49
C LEU A 211 -18.73 -12.06 0.15
N ASP A 212 -19.20 -11.29 1.14
CA ASP A 212 -18.42 -10.36 1.91
C ASP A 212 -17.19 -10.98 2.57
N LEU A 213 -17.32 -12.18 3.15
CA LEU A 213 -16.19 -12.87 3.78
C LEU A 213 -15.06 -13.22 2.80
N PHE A 214 -15.43 -13.64 1.59
CA PHE A 214 -14.45 -13.88 0.54
C PHE A 214 -13.71 -12.60 0.17
N LEU A 215 -14.43 -11.50 -0.04
CA LEU A 215 -13.80 -10.22 -0.36
C LEU A 215 -12.86 -9.77 0.75
N ILE A 216 -13.28 -9.89 2.02
CA ILE A 216 -12.46 -9.54 3.18
C ILE A 216 -11.17 -10.39 3.20
N ALA A 217 -11.25 -11.69 2.94
CA ALA A 217 -10.08 -12.56 2.90
C ALA A 217 -9.07 -12.10 1.81
N PHE A 218 -9.55 -11.80 0.60
CA PHE A 218 -8.68 -11.28 -0.48
C PHE A 218 -8.13 -9.89 -0.17
N TRP A 219 -8.92 -9.03 0.46
CA TRP A 219 -8.47 -7.72 0.92
C TRP A 219 -7.32 -7.85 1.93
N ILE A 220 -7.47 -8.74 2.92
CA ILE A 220 -6.43 -9.04 3.91
C ILE A 220 -5.15 -9.51 3.21
N VAL A 221 -5.24 -10.37 2.20
CA VAL A 221 -4.08 -10.81 1.41
C VAL A 221 -3.43 -9.63 0.67
N GLY A 222 -4.22 -8.74 0.09
CA GLY A 222 -3.71 -7.52 -0.57
C GLY A 222 -2.97 -6.61 0.41
N VAL A 223 -3.57 -6.32 1.58
CA VAL A 223 -2.94 -5.52 2.64
C VAL A 223 -1.68 -6.21 3.19
N PHE A 224 -1.70 -7.55 3.30
CA PHE A 224 -0.54 -8.35 3.69
C PHE A 224 0.63 -8.19 2.70
N CYS A 225 0.37 -8.12 1.40
CA CYS A 225 1.41 -7.87 0.41
C CYS A 225 2.11 -6.52 0.62
N VAL A 226 1.33 -5.46 0.93
CA VAL A 226 1.86 -4.13 1.25
C VAL A 226 2.65 -4.15 2.54
N PHE A 227 2.10 -4.73 3.61
CA PHE A 227 2.76 -4.95 4.90
C PHE A 227 4.12 -5.63 4.74
N SER A 228 4.12 -6.80 4.09
CA SER A 228 5.33 -7.57 3.82
C SER A 228 6.34 -6.77 2.96
N GLY A 229 5.85 -5.88 2.07
CA GLY A 229 6.65 -4.94 1.28
C GLY A 229 7.43 -3.98 2.16
N TYR A 230 6.75 -3.33 3.09
CA TYR A 230 7.40 -2.41 4.02
C TYR A 230 8.47 -3.09 4.88
N LEU A 231 8.21 -4.31 5.38
CA LEU A 231 9.23 -5.06 6.11
C LEU A 231 10.43 -5.43 5.24
N PHE A 232 10.19 -5.85 4.01
CA PHE A 232 11.26 -6.22 3.08
C PHE A 232 12.16 -5.02 2.75
N TYR A 233 11.59 -3.95 2.20
CA TYR A 233 12.36 -2.79 1.77
C TYR A 233 12.96 -2.00 2.96
N GLY A 234 12.29 -2.02 4.11
CA GLY A 234 12.85 -1.49 5.35
C GLY A 234 14.13 -2.21 5.74
N ASN A 235 14.11 -3.54 5.76
CA ASN A 235 15.29 -4.33 6.07
C ASN A 235 16.40 -4.18 5.02
N GLU A 236 16.05 -4.12 3.73
CA GLU A 236 17.04 -3.87 2.66
C GLU A 236 17.69 -2.49 2.81
N SER A 237 16.96 -1.47 3.27
CA SER A 237 17.53 -0.12 3.43
C SER A 237 18.69 -0.04 4.42
N ILE A 238 18.70 -0.87 5.48
CA ILE A 238 19.78 -0.86 6.48
C ILE A 238 20.74 -2.04 6.40
N LYS A 239 20.37 -3.12 5.75
CA LYS A 239 21.13 -4.37 5.66
C LYS A 239 22.55 -4.17 5.14
N HIS A 240 22.72 -3.37 4.11
CA HIS A 240 23.99 -3.10 3.45
C HIS A 240 24.68 -1.82 3.94
N THR A 241 23.98 -1.01 4.72
CA THR A 241 24.48 0.28 5.21
C THR A 241 25.23 0.15 6.53
N PHE A 242 24.82 -0.80 7.39
CA PHE A 242 25.38 -1.02 8.71
C PHE A 242 25.81 -2.47 8.89
N SER A 243 26.94 -2.70 9.60
CA SER A 243 27.49 -4.04 9.85
C SER A 243 26.52 -5.01 10.55
N LYS A 244 25.71 -4.51 11.48
CA LYS A 244 24.67 -5.28 12.19
C LYS A 244 23.25 -4.98 11.67
N GLY A 245 23.13 -4.26 10.55
CA GLY A 245 21.84 -3.77 10.04
C GLY A 245 20.81 -4.89 9.81
N ARG A 246 21.26 -6.05 9.31
CA ARG A 246 20.39 -7.21 9.10
C ARG A 246 19.76 -7.72 10.39
N ILE A 247 20.57 -7.90 11.45
CA ILE A 247 20.08 -8.45 12.73
C ILE A 247 19.12 -7.46 13.39
N VAL A 248 19.54 -6.19 13.48
CA VAL A 248 18.71 -5.12 14.07
C VAL A 248 17.40 -4.96 13.29
N GLY A 249 17.48 -4.95 11.95
CA GLY A 249 16.31 -4.85 11.10
C GLY A 249 15.31 -5.97 11.33
N LEU A 250 15.77 -7.22 11.32
CA LEU A 250 14.90 -8.37 11.54
C LEU A 250 14.29 -8.37 12.95
N SER A 251 15.09 -8.10 13.97
CA SER A 251 14.61 -8.10 15.37
C SER A 251 13.55 -7.05 15.61
N LEU A 252 13.74 -5.82 15.14
CA LEU A 252 12.77 -4.73 15.31
C LEU A 252 11.54 -4.89 14.40
N SER A 253 11.74 -5.30 13.15
CA SER A 253 10.64 -5.41 12.19
C SER A 253 9.69 -6.57 12.51
N TYR A 254 10.18 -7.67 13.00
CA TYR A 254 9.33 -8.84 13.31
C TYR A 254 9.07 -8.99 14.81
N GLY A 255 10.12 -8.97 15.64
CA GLY A 255 9.98 -9.08 17.10
C GLY A 255 9.34 -7.87 17.74
N GLY A 256 9.82 -6.66 17.40
CA GLY A 256 9.30 -5.40 17.95
C GLY A 256 7.83 -5.18 17.61
N ILE A 257 7.45 -5.36 16.34
CA ILE A 257 6.04 -5.23 15.92
C ILE A 257 5.16 -6.25 16.65
N TYR A 258 5.60 -7.52 16.76
CA TYR A 258 4.85 -8.57 17.42
C TYR A 258 4.56 -8.27 18.90
N VAL A 259 5.59 -7.85 19.64
CA VAL A 259 5.46 -7.57 21.07
C VAL A 259 4.61 -6.33 21.37
N ILE A 260 4.75 -5.28 20.55
CA ILE A 260 4.09 -3.99 20.81
C ILE A 260 2.63 -3.97 20.29
N SER A 261 2.32 -4.75 19.25
CA SER A 261 1.03 -4.71 18.56
C SER A 261 -0.20 -4.92 19.46
N PRO A 262 -0.23 -5.84 20.46
CA PRO A 262 -1.42 -6.02 21.29
C PRO A 262 -1.77 -4.80 22.14
N TRP A 263 -0.78 -4.04 22.58
CA TRP A 263 -0.99 -2.83 23.38
C TRP A 263 -1.52 -1.68 22.51
N ILE A 264 -0.96 -1.50 21.32
CA ILE A 264 -1.44 -0.46 20.39
C ILE A 264 -2.84 -0.81 19.89
N MET A 265 -3.16 -2.09 19.72
CA MET A 265 -4.43 -2.54 19.17
C MET A 265 -5.63 -2.01 19.97
N THR A 266 -5.52 -1.87 21.29
CA THR A 266 -6.59 -1.34 22.14
C THR A 266 -6.94 0.12 21.86
N THR A 267 -5.97 0.91 21.41
CA THR A 267 -6.09 2.34 21.12
C THR A 267 -6.06 2.66 19.62
N PHE A 268 -5.90 1.64 18.78
CA PHE A 268 -5.64 1.80 17.35
C PHE A 268 -6.72 2.59 16.61
N ALA A 269 -7.99 2.30 16.86
CA ALA A 269 -9.10 3.01 16.24
C ALA A 269 -9.14 4.50 16.62
N THR A 270 -8.82 4.82 17.87
CA THR A 270 -8.75 6.21 18.35
C THR A 270 -7.52 6.92 17.74
N TRP A 271 -6.39 6.23 17.69
CA TRP A 271 -5.17 6.77 17.11
C TRP A 271 -5.32 7.07 15.62
N ILE A 272 -5.91 6.16 14.83
CA ILE A 272 -6.21 6.40 13.40
C ILE A 272 -7.05 7.67 13.25
N ARG A 273 -8.15 7.82 13.96
CA ARG A 273 -9.02 9.01 13.84
C ARG A 273 -8.26 10.30 14.10
N ARG A 274 -7.34 10.29 15.07
CA ARG A 274 -6.64 11.51 15.50
C ARG A 274 -5.44 11.87 14.60
N TYR A 275 -4.69 10.87 14.15
CA TYR A 275 -3.39 11.10 13.50
C TYR A 275 -3.36 10.68 12.01
N PHE A 276 -4.49 10.22 11.46
CA PHE A 276 -4.56 9.74 10.08
C PHE A 276 -4.00 10.73 9.06
N PHE A 277 -4.43 11.98 9.12
CA PHE A 277 -3.94 12.99 8.18
C PHE A 277 -2.45 13.28 8.34
N VAL A 278 -1.94 13.36 9.57
CA VAL A 278 -0.50 13.55 9.83
C VAL A 278 0.30 12.38 9.26
N PHE A 279 -0.19 11.16 9.46
CA PHE A 279 0.44 9.95 8.94
C PHE A 279 0.45 9.95 7.41
N ILE A 280 -0.67 10.25 6.76
CA ILE A 280 -0.78 10.24 5.30
C ILE A 280 0.05 11.35 4.66
N TYR A 281 -0.01 12.59 5.14
CA TYR A 281 0.80 13.68 4.60
C TYR A 281 2.30 13.52 4.91
N GLY A 282 2.65 12.97 6.07
CA GLY A 282 4.03 12.59 6.38
C GLY A 282 4.58 11.56 5.40
N ASN A 283 3.75 10.56 5.06
CA ASN A 283 4.09 9.58 4.03
C ASN A 283 4.20 10.19 2.63
N LEU A 284 3.37 11.16 2.28
CA LEU A 284 3.48 11.88 1.02
C LEU A 284 4.85 12.59 0.90
N VAL A 285 5.23 13.35 1.93
CA VAL A 285 6.46 14.12 1.91
C VAL A 285 7.69 13.21 1.91
N ILE A 286 7.78 12.29 2.88
CA ILE A 286 8.98 11.47 3.04
C ILE A 286 9.02 10.34 1.98
N GLY A 287 7.87 9.76 1.62
CA GLY A 287 7.83 8.60 0.72
C GLY A 287 7.95 8.96 -0.75
N LEU A 288 7.41 10.09 -1.16
CA LEU A 288 7.35 10.44 -2.57
C LEU A 288 8.39 11.49 -2.95
N PHE A 289 8.61 12.51 -2.13
CA PHE A 289 9.54 13.59 -2.48
C PHE A 289 10.98 13.33 -2.00
N PHE A 290 11.17 12.75 -0.84
CA PHE A 290 12.52 12.50 -0.30
C PHE A 290 13.39 11.63 -1.20
N PRO A 291 12.90 10.48 -1.77
CA PRO A 291 13.70 9.70 -2.71
C PRO A 291 14.08 10.50 -3.95
N LEU A 292 13.18 11.31 -4.47
CA LEU A 292 13.46 12.14 -5.64
C LEU A 292 14.65 13.10 -5.36
N ILE A 293 14.64 13.76 -4.21
CA ILE A 293 15.74 14.64 -3.79
C ILE A 293 17.04 13.86 -3.69
N LEU A 294 17.06 12.69 -3.06
CA LEU A 294 18.24 11.84 -2.94
C LEU A 294 18.83 11.45 -4.30
N PHE A 295 17.98 11.06 -5.25
CA PHE A 295 18.43 10.69 -6.60
C PHE A 295 18.95 11.89 -7.39
N LEU A 296 18.36 13.06 -7.22
CA LEU A 296 18.85 14.30 -7.85
C LEU A 296 20.23 14.69 -7.28
N MET A 297 20.42 14.62 -5.96
CA MET A 297 21.71 14.84 -5.31
C MET A 297 22.77 13.86 -5.81
N TRP A 298 22.45 12.57 -5.84
CA TRP A 298 23.33 11.53 -6.37
C TRP A 298 23.76 11.81 -7.81
N ARG A 299 22.83 12.16 -8.70
CA ARG A 299 23.16 12.49 -10.10
C ARG A 299 24.04 13.70 -10.24
N LYS A 300 23.85 14.71 -9.39
CA LYS A 300 24.71 15.91 -9.38
C LYS A 300 26.15 15.54 -9.01
N GLU A 301 26.34 14.81 -7.90
CA GLU A 301 27.67 14.37 -7.47
C GLU A 301 28.39 13.53 -8.55
N GLN A 302 27.68 12.62 -9.21
CA GLN A 302 28.26 11.81 -10.30
C GLN A 302 28.67 12.61 -11.53
N LYS A 303 28.10 13.79 -11.76
CA LYS A 303 28.55 14.70 -12.80
C LYS A 303 29.81 15.45 -12.37
N ASP A 304 29.83 15.89 -11.11
CA ASP A 304 30.98 16.65 -10.57
C ASP A 304 32.24 15.77 -10.41
N GLU A 305 32.09 14.45 -10.16
CA GLU A 305 33.20 13.47 -10.11
C GLU A 305 33.78 13.12 -11.51
N LYS A 306 33.09 13.46 -12.61
CA LYS A 306 33.52 13.18 -14.00
C LYS A 306 34.21 14.38 -14.69
N ILE A 307 34.20 15.54 -14.06
CA ILE A 307 34.90 16.76 -14.48
C ILE A 307 36.21 16.86 -13.74
#